data_895dd46fb14d760238af652c17669bca
#
_entry.id   895dd46fb14d760238af652c17669bca
#
_cell.length_a   1.000
_cell.length_b   1.000
_cell.length_c   1.000
_cell.angle_alpha   90.00
_cell.angle_beta   90.00
_cell.angle_gamma   90.00
#
_symmetry.space_group_name_H-M   'P 1'
#
loop_
_entity.id
_entity.type
_entity.pdbx_description
1 polymer ?
#
loop_
_entity_poly.entity_id
_entity_poly.type
_entity_poly.pdbx_seq_one_letter_code
_entity_poly.pdbx_strand_id
1 'polypeptide(L)'
;FCLSRGLGDVYKRQARDMVTKYGMTKELGCICYGKDNSAVFLGRDMGHTQDYSEQTAAKIDELILEIVNNAYDRAETILKDNIDKLHEVAAYLIKHEKMGGEDFEAVMNGTYVEPVEAEDAESEEDNANTAENKDNE
;
A
#
# COMPACT_ATOMS: atom_id res chain seq x y z
N PHE A 1 6.77 -5.85 -12.37
CA PHE A 1 8.02 -5.43 -11.70
C PHE A 1 8.37 -3.95 -11.90
N CYS A 2 7.93 -3.32 -12.98
CA CYS A 2 8.21 -1.90 -13.26
C CYS A 2 7.42 -0.92 -12.39
N LEU A 3 6.21 -1.27 -11.93
CA LEU A 3 5.37 -0.44 -11.05
C LEU A 3 5.93 -0.33 -9.62
N SER A 4 6.68 -1.33 -9.15
CA SER A 4 7.32 -1.34 -7.82
C SER A 4 8.50 -0.37 -7.72
N ARG A 5 9.15 -0.04 -8.84
CA ARG A 5 10.33 0.85 -8.84
C ARG A 5 9.98 2.30 -8.47
N GLY A 6 8.80 2.78 -8.90
CA GLY A 6 8.32 4.12 -8.57
C GLY A 6 8.06 4.32 -7.07
N LEU A 7 7.55 3.30 -6.39
CA LEU A 7 7.33 3.33 -4.93
C LEU A 7 8.66 3.36 -4.17
N GLY A 8 9.67 2.58 -4.59
CA GLY A 8 10.99 2.60 -3.97
C GLY A 8 11.65 3.98 -4.02
N ASP A 9 11.51 4.70 -5.13
CA ASP A 9 12.04 6.06 -5.27
C ASP A 9 11.32 7.06 -4.37
N VAL A 10 10.01 6.90 -4.15
CA VAL A 10 9.24 7.72 -3.22
C VAL A 10 9.71 7.52 -1.78
N TYR A 11 9.84 6.28 -1.33
CA TYR A 11 10.30 5.98 0.04
C TYR A 11 11.73 6.44 0.29
N LYS A 12 12.62 6.26 -0.68
CA LYS A 12 14.00 6.75 -0.59
C LYS A 12 14.04 8.28 -0.45
N ARG A 13 13.22 9.01 -1.22
CA ARG A 13 13.11 10.46 -1.13
C ARG A 13 12.55 10.88 0.22
N GLN A 14 11.51 10.19 0.71
CA GLN A 14 10.94 10.46 2.02
C GLN A 14 11.95 10.24 3.15
N ALA A 15 12.66 9.11 3.15
CA ALA A 15 13.72 8.84 4.13
C ALA A 15 14.82 9.89 4.08
N ARG A 16 15.21 10.33 2.87
CA ARG A 16 16.18 11.43 2.71
C ARG A 16 15.67 12.74 3.31
N ASP A 17 14.41 13.10 3.07
CA ASP A 17 13.83 14.32 3.64
C ASP A 17 13.75 14.22 5.18
N MET A 18 13.47 13.06 5.75
CA MET A 18 13.49 12.83 7.20
C MET A 18 14.88 13.09 7.79
N VAL A 19 15.94 12.63 7.13
CA VAL A 19 17.32 12.81 7.58
C VAL A 19 17.81 14.23 7.35
N THR A 20 17.59 14.78 6.13
CA THR A 20 18.25 16.03 5.71
C THR A 20 17.44 17.29 6.00
N LYS A 21 16.10 17.24 5.89
CA LYS A 21 15.24 18.41 6.09
C LYS A 21 14.68 18.50 7.49
N TYR A 22 14.26 17.37 8.03
CA TYR A 22 13.54 17.35 9.32
C TYR A 22 14.44 17.03 10.51
N GLY A 23 15.72 16.65 10.30
CA GLY A 23 16.66 16.36 11.36
C GLY A 23 16.18 15.26 12.32
N MET A 24 15.52 14.21 11.78
CA MET A 24 14.93 13.13 12.58
C MET A 24 15.92 12.05 12.98
N THR A 25 17.23 12.37 12.98
CA THR A 25 18.28 11.43 13.36
C THR A 25 19.08 11.97 14.53
N LYS A 26 19.51 11.10 15.42
CA LYS A 26 20.30 11.50 16.60
C LYS A 26 21.74 11.89 16.24
N GLU A 27 22.29 11.21 15.23
CA GLU A 27 23.70 11.37 14.82
C GLU A 27 23.98 12.71 14.14
N LEU A 28 23.05 13.17 13.31
CA LEU A 28 23.16 14.43 12.59
C LEU A 28 22.46 15.59 13.31
N GLY A 29 21.65 15.28 14.33
CA GLY A 29 20.91 16.26 15.11
C GLY A 29 19.83 16.99 14.29
N CYS A 30 19.39 18.13 14.83
CA CYS A 30 18.34 18.96 14.21
C CYS A 30 18.89 19.94 13.16
N ILE A 31 19.95 19.58 12.46
CA ILE A 31 20.55 20.41 11.42
C ILE A 31 19.93 20.10 10.08
N CYS A 32 19.55 21.12 9.33
CA CYS A 32 19.05 20.98 7.97
C CYS A 32 20.21 20.90 6.98
N TYR A 33 20.36 19.77 6.31
CA TYR A 33 21.37 19.52 5.30
C TYR A 33 20.73 19.57 3.91
N GLY A 34 20.73 20.71 3.28
CA GLY A 34 20.21 20.86 1.93
C GLY A 34 19.50 22.19 1.74
N LYS A 35 19.84 22.88 0.70
CA LYS A 35 19.10 24.08 0.28
C LYS A 35 17.82 23.62 -0.41
N ASP A 36 16.71 24.23 -0.02
CA ASP A 36 15.49 24.17 -0.82
C ASP A 36 15.80 24.69 -2.22
N ASN A 37 15.69 23.80 -3.22
CA ASN A 37 15.76 24.18 -4.63
C ASN A 37 14.54 24.99 -5.08
N SER A 38 13.98 25.82 -4.21
CA SER A 38 12.86 26.71 -4.54
C SER A 38 13.26 27.95 -5.34
N ALA A 39 14.56 28.19 -5.52
CA ALA A 39 15.04 29.25 -6.39
C ALA A 39 15.32 28.73 -7.80
N VAL A 40 14.27 28.29 -8.51
CA VAL A 40 14.29 28.17 -9.97
C VAL A 40 14.23 29.58 -10.55
N PHE A 41 15.36 30.26 -10.60
CA PHE A 41 15.47 31.46 -11.38
C PHE A 41 16.61 31.34 -12.40
N LEU A 42 16.15 31.06 -13.65
CA LEU A 42 16.75 31.49 -14.91
C LEU A 42 18.28 31.44 -15.06
N GLY A 43 18.78 30.41 -15.71
CA GLY A 43 19.87 30.61 -16.69
C GLY A 43 21.29 30.46 -16.16
N ARG A 44 21.53 29.90 -14.97
CA ARG A 44 22.88 29.54 -14.55
C ARG A 44 22.85 28.14 -13.99
N ASP A 45 23.39 27.23 -14.76
CA ASP A 45 23.74 25.86 -14.37
C ASP A 45 24.84 25.96 -13.29
N MET A 46 24.43 26.29 -12.08
CA MET A 46 25.31 26.23 -10.92
C MET A 46 25.16 24.82 -10.36
N GLY A 47 26.16 23.98 -10.61
CA GLY A 47 26.31 22.66 -10.09
C GLY A 47 25.87 22.58 -8.64
N HIS A 48 25.22 21.49 -8.28
CA HIS A 48 24.82 21.16 -6.91
C HIS A 48 26.03 21.26 -5.97
N THR A 49 26.27 22.43 -5.42
CA THR A 49 27.24 22.59 -4.35
C THR A 49 26.61 21.99 -3.10
N GLN A 50 27.08 20.81 -2.71
CA GLN A 50 26.77 20.23 -1.41
C GLN A 50 27.33 21.17 -0.34
N ASP A 51 26.48 21.63 0.59
CA ASP A 51 26.88 22.49 1.70
C ASP A 51 27.47 21.69 2.87
N TYR A 52 27.79 20.42 2.68
CA TYR A 52 28.31 19.50 3.71
C TYR A 52 29.44 18.62 3.18
N SER A 53 30.27 18.14 4.09
CA SER A 53 31.43 17.30 3.78
C SER A 53 31.04 15.93 3.22
N GLU A 54 31.99 15.29 2.51
CA GLU A 54 31.81 13.90 2.05
C GLU A 54 31.53 12.91 3.19
N GLN A 55 32.10 13.14 4.37
CA GLN A 55 31.83 12.33 5.56
C GLN A 55 30.37 12.46 6.00
N THR A 56 29.84 13.68 5.98
CA THR A 56 28.41 13.93 6.28
C THR A 56 27.52 13.31 5.22
N ALA A 57 27.91 13.38 3.95
CA ALA A 57 27.17 12.72 2.86
C ALA A 57 27.08 11.21 3.05
N ALA A 58 28.22 10.57 3.36
CA ALA A 58 28.26 9.13 3.62
C ALA A 58 27.38 8.74 4.83
N LYS A 59 27.37 9.58 5.88
CA LYS A 59 26.53 9.34 7.07
C LYS A 59 25.04 9.51 6.75
N ILE A 60 24.68 10.49 5.91
CA ILE A 60 23.30 10.67 5.43
C ILE A 60 22.85 9.41 4.67
N ASP A 61 23.66 8.91 3.75
CA ASP A 61 23.33 7.70 2.98
C ASP A 61 23.19 6.45 3.86
N GLU A 62 24.05 6.30 4.87
CA GLU A 62 23.96 5.22 5.86
C GLU A 62 22.65 5.28 6.65
N LEU A 63 22.27 6.46 7.16
CA LEU A 63 21.05 6.66 7.92
C LEU A 63 19.77 6.45 7.06
N ILE A 64 19.80 6.88 5.80
CA ILE A 64 18.70 6.61 4.87
C ILE A 64 18.54 5.09 4.69
N LEU A 65 19.64 4.37 4.47
CA LEU A 65 19.64 2.93 4.29
C LEU A 65 19.12 2.22 5.55
N GLU A 66 19.54 2.66 6.73
CA GLU A 66 19.07 2.12 8.00
C GLU A 66 17.56 2.30 8.17
N ILE A 67 17.01 3.49 7.92
CA ILE A 67 15.57 3.75 8.00
C ILE A 67 14.79 2.82 7.07
N VAL A 68 15.24 2.69 5.83
CA VAL A 68 14.56 1.85 4.84
C VAL A 68 14.64 0.37 5.20
N ASN A 69 15.81 -0.13 5.62
CA ASN A 69 15.98 -1.53 6.03
C ASN A 69 15.15 -1.86 7.28
N ASN A 70 15.15 -1.00 8.29
CA ASN A 70 14.34 -1.21 9.49
C ASN A 70 12.84 -1.27 9.16
N ALA A 71 12.37 -0.42 8.23
CA ALA A 71 10.99 -0.45 7.78
C ALA A 71 10.67 -1.73 6.99
N TYR A 72 11.61 -2.19 6.15
CA TYR A 72 11.48 -3.43 5.40
C TYR A 72 11.40 -4.65 6.32
N ASP A 73 12.34 -4.78 7.25
CA ASP A 73 12.39 -5.91 8.20
C ASP A 73 11.13 -5.96 9.07
N ARG A 74 10.63 -4.79 9.48
CA ARG A 74 9.37 -4.70 10.22
C ARG A 74 8.17 -5.15 9.38
N ALA A 75 8.09 -4.72 8.13
CA ALA A 75 7.02 -5.13 7.22
C ALA A 75 7.08 -6.64 6.95
N GLU A 76 8.27 -7.19 6.71
CA GLU A 76 8.48 -8.62 6.51
C GLU A 76 8.04 -9.43 7.72
N THR A 77 8.40 -8.98 8.93
CA THR A 77 8.01 -9.62 10.18
C THR A 77 6.48 -9.64 10.32
N ILE A 78 5.83 -8.49 10.13
CA ILE A 78 4.36 -8.39 10.21
C ILE A 78 3.67 -9.35 9.22
N LEU A 79 4.17 -9.43 7.98
CA LEU A 79 3.60 -10.33 6.98
C LEU A 79 3.83 -11.81 7.32
N LYS A 80 5.02 -12.16 7.82
CA LYS A 80 5.33 -13.53 8.24
C LYS A 80 4.48 -13.98 9.44
N ASP A 81 4.30 -13.09 10.42
CA ASP A 81 3.51 -13.38 11.61
C ASP A 81 2.01 -13.51 11.32
N ASN A 82 1.55 -12.94 10.20
CA ASN A 82 0.15 -12.95 9.79
C ASN A 82 -0.08 -13.62 8.41
N ILE A 83 0.73 -14.62 8.09
CA ILE A 83 0.69 -15.26 6.77
C ILE A 83 -0.69 -15.89 6.47
N ASP A 84 -1.32 -16.48 7.48
CA ASP A 84 -2.64 -17.09 7.33
C ASP A 84 -3.70 -16.03 6.99
N LYS A 85 -3.65 -14.87 7.64
CA LYS A 85 -4.53 -13.74 7.34
C LYS A 85 -4.28 -13.16 5.95
N LEU A 86 -3.02 -13.13 5.52
CA LEU A 86 -2.69 -12.73 4.15
C LEU A 86 -3.36 -13.65 3.12
N HIS A 87 -3.37 -14.97 3.37
CA HIS A 87 -4.04 -15.93 2.51
C HIS A 87 -5.57 -15.77 2.53
N GLU A 88 -6.18 -15.53 3.70
CA GLU A 88 -7.62 -15.28 3.83
C GLU A 88 -8.03 -14.02 3.04
N VAL A 89 -7.29 -12.91 3.20
CA VAL A 89 -7.54 -11.66 2.44
C VAL A 89 -7.36 -11.87 0.94
N ALA A 90 -6.32 -12.60 0.53
CA ALA A 90 -6.09 -12.91 -0.87
C ALA A 90 -7.21 -13.76 -1.48
N ALA A 91 -7.69 -14.78 -0.77
CA ALA A 91 -8.81 -15.62 -1.20
C ALA A 91 -10.09 -14.81 -1.34
N TYR A 92 -10.36 -13.92 -0.38
CA TYR A 92 -11.50 -12.99 -0.46
C TYR A 92 -11.44 -12.11 -1.71
N LEU A 93 -10.27 -11.48 -1.97
CA LEU A 93 -10.10 -10.59 -3.13
C LEU A 93 -10.19 -11.31 -4.48
N ILE A 94 -9.75 -12.56 -4.56
CA ILE A 94 -9.90 -13.38 -5.76
C ILE A 94 -11.39 -13.63 -6.06
N LYS A 95 -12.20 -13.82 -5.01
CA LYS A 95 -13.63 -14.12 -5.15
C LYS A 95 -14.47 -12.86 -5.41
N HIS A 96 -14.21 -11.79 -4.67
CA HIS A 96 -15.05 -10.58 -4.65
C HIS A 96 -14.46 -9.38 -5.38
N GLU A 97 -13.22 -9.47 -5.89
CA GLU A 97 -12.47 -8.42 -6.59
C GLU A 97 -12.20 -7.15 -5.77
N LYS A 98 -13.05 -6.83 -4.79
CA LYS A 98 -12.95 -5.64 -3.93
C LYS A 98 -13.26 -6.02 -2.49
N MET A 99 -12.59 -5.36 -1.55
CA MET A 99 -12.80 -5.54 -0.12
C MET A 99 -13.07 -4.19 0.54
N GLY A 100 -14.17 -4.09 1.27
CA GLY A 100 -14.48 -2.93 2.11
C GLY A 100 -13.68 -2.91 3.41
N GLY A 101 -13.68 -1.77 4.12
CA GLY A 101 -13.02 -1.67 5.42
C GLY A 101 -13.63 -2.60 6.47
N GLU A 102 -14.94 -2.72 6.48
CA GLU A 102 -15.68 -3.60 7.39
C GLU A 102 -15.38 -5.07 7.14
N ASP A 103 -15.34 -5.49 5.87
CA ASP A 103 -14.98 -6.85 5.47
C ASP A 103 -13.53 -7.18 5.85
N PHE A 104 -12.62 -6.23 5.63
CA PHE A 104 -11.22 -6.38 6.02
C PHE A 104 -11.07 -6.59 7.53
N GLU A 105 -11.76 -5.78 8.33
CA GLU A 105 -11.75 -5.93 9.79
C GLU A 105 -12.37 -7.27 10.22
N ALA A 106 -13.44 -7.69 9.58
CA ALA A 106 -14.09 -8.98 9.86
C ALA A 106 -13.16 -10.17 9.55
N VAL A 107 -12.46 -10.13 8.42
CA VAL A 107 -11.46 -11.16 8.04
C VAL A 107 -10.29 -11.15 9.02
N MET A 108 -9.76 -9.97 9.36
CA MET A 108 -8.65 -9.86 10.31
C MET A 108 -9.01 -10.37 11.70
N ASN A 109 -10.23 -10.13 12.16
CA ASN A 109 -10.75 -10.59 13.45
C ASN A 109 -11.25 -12.06 13.43
N GLY A 110 -11.30 -12.69 12.26
CA GLY A 110 -11.82 -14.06 12.10
C GLY A 110 -13.34 -14.15 12.31
N THR A 111 -14.06 -13.07 12.15
CA THR A 111 -15.54 -12.99 12.29
C THR A 111 -16.24 -12.94 10.94
N TYR A 112 -15.49 -12.95 9.85
CA TYR A 112 -16.07 -12.96 8.52
C TYR A 112 -16.87 -14.25 8.29
N VAL A 113 -18.15 -14.08 7.97
CA VAL A 113 -19.04 -15.16 7.54
C VAL A 113 -19.40 -14.88 6.09
N GLU A 114 -19.10 -15.80 5.22
CA GLU A 114 -19.47 -15.70 3.81
C GLU A 114 -20.99 -15.56 3.70
N PRO A 115 -21.52 -14.49 3.02
CA PRO A 115 -22.94 -14.45 2.72
C PRO A 115 -23.29 -15.68 1.88
N VAL A 116 -24.19 -16.50 2.37
CA VAL A 116 -24.74 -17.63 1.61
C VAL A 116 -25.45 -17.00 0.43
N GLU A 117 -24.87 -17.08 -0.77
CA GLU A 117 -25.57 -16.73 -1.99
C GLU A 117 -26.82 -17.62 -2.03
N ALA A 118 -27.98 -16.99 -1.95
CA ALA A 118 -29.26 -17.65 -2.19
C ALA A 118 -29.30 -17.96 -3.70
N GLU A 119 -28.62 -19.04 -4.09
CA GLU A 119 -28.81 -19.62 -5.42
C GLU A 119 -30.20 -20.21 -5.47
N ASP A 120 -31.00 -19.72 -6.44
CA ASP A 120 -32.15 -20.37 -7.04
C ASP A 120 -33.43 -20.55 -6.19
N ALA A 121 -34.14 -19.43 -6.00
CA ALA A 121 -35.58 -19.48 -5.74
C ALA A 121 -36.41 -18.76 -6.85
N GLU A 122 -35.95 -18.79 -8.10
CA GLU A 122 -36.74 -18.30 -9.25
C GLU A 122 -36.70 -19.29 -10.42
N SER A 123 -37.24 -20.51 -10.26
CA SER A 123 -37.54 -21.38 -11.41
C SER A 123 -38.71 -22.38 -11.20
N GLU A 124 -39.66 -22.13 -10.31
CA GLU A 124 -40.85 -23.00 -10.18
C GLU A 124 -42.22 -22.30 -10.31
N GLU A 125 -42.34 -21.05 -10.78
CA GLU A 125 -43.66 -20.42 -10.96
C GLU A 125 -44.18 -20.27 -12.41
N ASP A 126 -43.50 -20.76 -13.44
CA ASP A 126 -43.96 -20.63 -14.84
C ASP A 126 -44.52 -21.92 -15.48
N ASN A 127 -44.89 -22.97 -14.71
CA ASN A 127 -45.41 -24.21 -15.29
C ASN A 127 -46.81 -24.60 -14.83
N ALA A 128 -47.59 -23.71 -14.20
CA ALA A 128 -48.97 -24.03 -13.77
C ALA A 128 -50.07 -23.31 -14.54
N ASN A 129 -49.80 -22.58 -15.65
CA ASN A 129 -50.84 -21.84 -16.35
C ASN A 129 -51.01 -22.19 -17.85
N THR A 130 -50.76 -23.43 -18.25
CA THR A 130 -50.98 -23.87 -19.65
C THR A 130 -51.86 -25.11 -19.74
N ALA A 131 -52.75 -25.38 -18.80
CA ALA A 131 -53.64 -26.55 -18.82
C ALA A 131 -55.12 -26.22 -18.58
N GLU A 132 -55.62 -25.05 -18.90
CA GLU A 132 -57.07 -24.80 -18.97
C GLU A 132 -57.41 -23.88 -20.11
N ASN A 133 -57.47 -24.39 -21.34
CA ASN A 133 -58.33 -23.84 -22.42
C ASN A 133 -58.26 -24.71 -23.67
N LYS A 134 -58.84 -25.92 -23.59
CA LYS A 134 -59.31 -26.67 -24.74
C LYS A 134 -60.50 -27.48 -24.32
N ASP A 135 -61.67 -26.89 -24.26
CA ASP A 135 -62.95 -27.47 -24.47
C ASP A 135 -64.00 -26.38 -24.45
N ASN A 136 -64.24 -25.81 -25.65
CA ASN A 136 -65.55 -25.29 -26.07
C ASN A 136 -65.46 -24.72 -27.50
N GLU A 137 -65.94 -25.45 -28.41
CA GLU A 137 -66.55 -25.30 -29.73
C GLU A 137 -66.01 -26.26 -30.76
#